data_e24820967c6c89cd547e915a1c915df4
#
_entry.id   e24820967c6c89cd547e915a1c915df4
#
_cell.length_a   1.000
_cell.length_b   1.000
_cell.length_c   1.000
_cell.angle_alpha   90.00
_cell.angle_beta   90.00
_cell.angle_gamma   90.00
#
_symmetry.space_group_name_H-M   'P 1'
#
loop_
_entity.id
_entity.type
_entity.pdbx_description
1 polymer ?
#
loop_
_entity_poly.entity_id
_entity_poly.type
_entity_poly.pdbx_seq_one_letter_code
_entity_poly.pdbx_strand_id
1 'polypeptide(L)' 'MKIGIVGLGFVGLSLTSVLASKGYNTVGIDVDKEKCGKISNGNSPFFEPNLEKILRNGLKKKLAVS' A
#
# COMPACT_ATOMS: atom_id res chain seq x y z
N MET A 1 -7.45 6.14 14.76
CA MET A 1 -8.35 5.48 13.77
C MET A 1 -7.52 4.66 12.80
N LYS A 2 -7.97 3.46 12.49
CA LYS A 2 -7.30 2.59 11.54
C LYS A 2 -8.17 2.44 10.30
N ILE A 3 -7.56 2.61 9.13
CA ILE A 3 -8.29 2.53 7.86
C ILE A 3 -7.91 1.24 7.16
N GLY A 4 -8.90 0.45 6.76
CA GLY A 4 -8.68 -0.78 6.01
C GLY A 4 -9.11 -0.59 4.56
N ILE A 5 -8.24 -0.97 3.62
CA ILE A 5 -8.54 -0.93 2.20
C ILE A 5 -8.50 -2.36 1.68
N VAL A 6 -9.62 -2.85 1.19
CA VAL A 6 -9.73 -4.20 0.67
C VAL A 6 -9.61 -4.17 -0.85
N GLY A 7 -8.67 -4.95 -1.38
CA GLY A 7 -8.40 -4.97 -2.80
C GLY A 7 -7.28 -4.01 -3.17
N LEU A 8 -6.11 -4.56 -3.46
CA LEU A 8 -4.93 -3.76 -3.79
C LEU A 8 -4.65 -3.73 -5.28
N GLY A 9 -5.70 -3.45 -6.07
CA GLY A 9 -5.54 -3.08 -7.46
C GLY A 9 -4.92 -1.70 -7.54
N PHE A 10 -4.83 -1.12 -8.72
CA PHE A 10 -4.17 0.18 -8.90
C PHE A 10 -4.77 1.27 -8.01
N VAL A 11 -6.10 1.36 -7.99
CA VAL A 11 -6.78 2.39 -7.20
C VAL A 11 -6.60 2.13 -5.70
N GLY A 12 -6.80 0.90 -5.26
CA GLY A 12 -6.67 0.54 -3.85
C GLY A 12 -5.27 0.75 -3.32
N LEU A 13 -4.27 0.33 -4.09
CA LEU A 13 -2.89 0.51 -3.69
C LEU A 13 -2.52 2.00 -3.65
N SER A 14 -2.97 2.77 -4.63
CA SER A 14 -2.71 4.21 -4.66
C SER A 14 -3.31 4.90 -3.44
N LEU A 15 -4.57 4.61 -3.13
CA LEU A 15 -5.24 5.20 -1.97
C LEU A 15 -4.56 4.80 -0.67
N THR A 16 -4.25 3.52 -0.51
CA THR A 16 -3.58 3.00 0.68
C THR A 16 -2.24 3.70 0.90
N SER A 17 -1.47 3.84 -0.17
CA SER A 17 -0.14 4.45 -0.10
C SER A 17 -0.22 5.92 0.28
N VAL A 18 -1.14 6.66 -0.33
CA VAL A 18 -1.32 8.08 -0.05
C VAL A 18 -1.76 8.31 1.38
N LEU A 19 -2.75 7.56 1.86
CA LEU A 19 -3.25 7.72 3.22
C LEU A 19 -2.15 7.44 4.24
N ALA A 20 -1.40 6.36 4.05
CA ALA A 20 -0.32 6.02 4.96
C ALA A 20 0.80 7.06 4.93
N SER A 21 1.11 7.59 3.75
CA SER A 21 2.11 8.64 3.62
C SER A 21 1.73 9.91 4.38
N LYS A 22 0.43 10.16 4.49
CA LYS A 22 -0.07 11.32 5.22
C LYS A 22 -0.18 11.08 6.71
N GLY A 23 0.18 9.89 7.17
CA GLY A 23 0.21 9.59 8.60
C GLY A 23 -1.00 8.85 9.14
N TYR A 24 -1.93 8.44 8.30
CA TYR A 24 -3.06 7.62 8.75
C TYR A 24 -2.65 6.17 8.89
N ASN A 25 -3.02 5.54 10.01
CA ASN A 25 -2.82 4.12 10.20
C ASN A 25 -3.66 3.38 9.14
N THR A 26 -3.00 2.72 8.20
CA THR A 26 -3.68 2.11 7.06
C THR A 26 -3.24 0.67 6.88
N VAL A 27 -4.19 -0.21 6.65
CA VAL A 27 -3.88 -1.59 6.30
C VAL A 27 -4.49 -1.91 4.94
N GLY A 28 -3.64 -2.38 4.03
CA GLY A 28 -4.08 -2.85 2.71
C GLY A 28 -4.26 -4.36 2.76
N ILE A 29 -5.37 -4.84 2.25
CA ILE A 29 -5.74 -6.26 2.32
C ILE A 29 -6.02 -6.78 0.92
N ASP A 30 -5.44 -7.92 0.58
CA ASP A 30 -5.72 -8.58 -0.69
C ASP A 30 -5.65 -10.09 -0.52
N VAL A 31 -6.44 -10.82 -1.30
CA VAL A 31 -6.42 -12.28 -1.27
C VAL A 31 -5.19 -12.86 -1.97
N ASP A 32 -4.57 -12.07 -2.84
CA ASP A 32 -3.36 -12.48 -3.57
C ASP A 32 -2.15 -12.29 -2.66
N LYS A 33 -1.70 -13.39 -2.05
CA LYS A 33 -0.60 -13.34 -1.09
C LYS A 33 0.74 -12.99 -1.73
N GLU A 34 0.93 -13.37 -2.98
CA GLU A 34 2.16 -13.03 -3.70
C GLU A 34 2.23 -11.51 -3.93
N LYS A 35 1.11 -10.93 -4.33
CA LYS A 35 1.01 -9.48 -4.49
C LYS A 35 1.28 -8.77 -3.15
N CYS A 36 0.68 -9.24 -2.07
CA CYS A 36 0.90 -8.66 -0.75
C CYS A 36 2.37 -8.70 -0.35
N GLY A 37 3.05 -9.80 -0.65
CA GLY A 37 4.47 -9.93 -0.37
C GLY A 37 5.31 -8.90 -1.11
N LYS A 38 5.04 -8.70 -2.40
CA LYS A 38 5.75 -7.71 -3.20
C LYS A 38 5.52 -6.30 -2.67
N ILE A 39 4.26 -5.98 -2.37
CA ILE A 39 3.91 -4.66 -1.86
C ILE A 39 4.56 -4.40 -0.50
N SER A 40 4.58 -5.40 0.37
CA SER A 40 5.22 -5.27 1.68
C SER A 40 6.71 -4.97 1.57
N ASN A 41 7.34 -5.41 0.48
CA ASN A 41 8.75 -5.15 0.22
C ASN A 41 8.98 -3.83 -0.53
N GLY A 42 7.92 -3.06 -0.75
CA GLY A 42 8.03 -1.78 -1.43
C GLY A 42 8.01 -1.88 -2.95
N ASN A 43 7.61 -3.02 -3.49
CA ASN A 43 7.56 -3.24 -4.94
C ASN A 43 6.12 -3.19 -5.43
N SER A 44 5.83 -2.19 -6.25
CA SER A 44 4.50 -2.07 -6.84
C SER A 44 4.38 -3.00 -8.04
N PRO A 45 3.24 -3.71 -8.19
CA PRO A 45 3.00 -4.52 -9.38
C PRO A 45 2.62 -3.68 -10.59
N PHE A 46 2.54 -2.36 -10.45
CA PHE A 46 2.14 -1.46 -11.52
C PHE A 46 3.31 -0.59 -11.96
N PHE A 47 3.38 -0.28 -13.26
CA PHE A 47 4.40 0.59 -13.81
C PHE A 47 4.06 2.05 -13.56
N GLU A 48 4.30 2.49 -12.35
CA GLU A 48 4.09 3.89 -11.97
C GLU A 48 5.15 4.25 -10.92
N PRO A 49 6.24 4.89 -11.34
CA PRO A 49 7.33 5.21 -10.41
C PRO A 49 6.92 6.05 -9.21
N ASN A 50 5.99 6.99 -9.42
CA ASN A 50 5.51 7.82 -8.33
C ASN A 50 4.73 7.01 -7.29
N LEU A 51 3.99 6.01 -7.75
CA LEU A 51 3.24 5.13 -6.84
C LEU A 51 4.20 4.36 -5.94
N GLU A 52 5.25 3.78 -6.51
CA GLU A 52 6.21 3.01 -5.73
C GLU A 52 6.91 3.89 -4.68
N LYS A 53 7.21 5.12 -5.05
CA LYS A 53 7.82 6.08 -4.14
C LYS A 53 6.91 6.38 -2.95
N ILE A 54 5.63 6.62 -3.21
CA ILE A 54 4.63 6.89 -2.17
C ILE A 54 4.40 5.65 -1.31
N LEU A 55 4.36 4.47 -1.95
CA LEU A 55 4.21 3.21 -1.24
C LEU A 55 5.33 3.02 -0.23
N ARG A 56 6.57 3.21 -0.66
CA ARG A 56 7.72 3.04 0.23
C ARG A 56 7.70 4.04 1.39
N ASN A 57 7.27 5.26 1.11
CA ASN A 57 7.12 6.26 2.16
C ASN A 57 6.06 5.83 3.17
N GLY A 58 4.93 5.31 2.69
CA GLY A 58 3.87 4.81 3.56
C GLY A 58 4.32 3.66 4.44
N LEU A 59 5.08 2.73 3.86
CA LEU A 59 5.60 1.57 4.60
C LEU A 59 6.53 1.97 5.74
N LYS A 60 7.25 3.07 5.57
CA LYS A 60 8.11 3.59 6.63
C LYS A 60 7.33 4.27 7.74
N LYS A 61 6.07 4.63 7.48
CA LYS A 61 5.23 5.36 8.42
C LYS A 61 4.12 4.49 9.00
N LYS A 62 3.00 4.40 8.30
CA LYS A 62 1.76 3.88 8.86
C LYS A 62 1.12 2.75 8.04
N LEU A 63 1.79 2.24 7.03
CA LEU A 63 1.21 1.21 6.17
C LEU A 63 1.57 -0.20 6.64
N ALA A 64 0.55 -1.03 6.74
CA ALA A 64 0.71 -2.48 6.88
C ALA A 64 -0.02 -3.15 5.73
N VAL A 65 0.45 -4.31 5.31
CA VAL A 65 -0.17 -5.07 4.22
C VAL A 65 -0.45 -6.48 4.71
N SER A 66 -1.65 -6.95 4.42
CA SER A 66 -2.07 -8.27 4.89
C SER A 66 -2.70 -9.10 3.77
#